data_6793732eaf979c0b62f51b91ab536987
#
_entry.id   6793732eaf979c0b62f51b91ab536987
#
_cell.length_a   1.000
_cell.length_b   1.000
_cell.length_c   1.000
_cell.angle_alpha   90.00
_cell.angle_beta   90.00
_cell.angle_gamma   90.00
#
_symmetry.space_group_name_H-M   'P 1'
#
loop_
_entity.id
_entity.type
_entity.pdbx_description
1 polymer ?
#
loop_
_entity_poly.entity_id
_entity_poly.type
_entity_poly.pdbx_seq_one_letter_code
_entity_poly.pdbx_strand_id
1 'polypeptide(L)'
;MKLKLFFYLCMLPFLCLAQETQPQQFSNRYGMKMKQNEDGSYSLLYAKKYAKFIDVNTIPDVMTPYTYQANRLKSKDYKGVITKDIVYKKYKDYELILTVDFAETDNPAPFVVYLHGGGWARGNNGSSRSLSQYLAKQKGITGVRVSYTLAPQSDATVKVSIQDVWDAVKYIREHAAELNINPECFCFLGTSAGAHLAAVAAMTV
;
A
#
# COMPACT_ATOMS: atom_id res chain seq x y z
N MET A 1 -3.46 23.27 -13.87
CA MET A 1 -4.52 22.44 -13.29
C MET A 1 -4.01 21.90 -11.96
N LYS A 2 -4.67 22.21 -10.83
CA LYS A 2 -4.13 21.87 -9.50
C LYS A 2 -4.33 20.38 -9.24
N LEU A 3 -3.25 19.63 -9.16
CA LEU A 3 -3.21 18.23 -8.77
C LEU A 3 -3.71 18.10 -7.32
N LYS A 4 -4.88 17.51 -7.12
CA LYS A 4 -5.33 17.13 -5.77
C LYS A 4 -4.69 15.79 -5.43
N LEU A 5 -3.56 15.89 -4.75
CA LEU A 5 -2.81 14.77 -4.22
C LEU A 5 -3.58 14.20 -3.02
N PHE A 6 -4.23 13.04 -3.17
CA PHE A 6 -4.78 12.29 -2.05
C PHE A 6 -3.68 11.36 -1.51
N PHE A 7 -2.99 11.82 -0.48
CA PHE A 7 -2.10 10.98 0.30
C PHE A 7 -2.91 10.10 1.25
N TYR A 8 -3.05 8.81 0.95
CA TYR A 8 -3.28 7.82 1.98
C TYR A 8 -1.94 7.26 2.43
N LEU A 9 -1.25 8.08 3.21
CA LEU A 9 -0.10 7.63 3.98
C LEU A 9 -0.67 6.79 5.12
N CYS A 10 -0.36 5.49 5.19
CA CYS A 10 -0.47 4.73 6.43
C CYS A 10 0.65 5.15 7.39
N MET A 11 0.79 6.43 7.60
CA MET A 11 1.37 7.09 8.75
C MET A 11 0.24 7.88 9.39
N LEU A 12 -0.03 7.57 10.62
CA LEU A 12 -1.01 8.12 11.52
C LEU A 12 -1.18 9.64 11.39
N PRO A 13 -2.35 10.18 11.06
CA PRO A 13 -2.60 11.58 11.33
C PRO A 13 -2.87 11.73 12.82
N PHE A 14 -2.01 12.46 13.51
CA PHE A 14 -2.33 13.05 14.78
C PHE A 14 -3.44 14.09 14.59
N LEU A 15 -4.66 13.74 14.96
CA LEU A 15 -5.71 14.70 15.30
C LEU A 15 -6.57 14.07 16.39
N CYS A 16 -6.24 14.46 17.60
CA CYS A 16 -6.99 14.19 18.82
C CYS A 16 -8.30 14.98 18.79
N LEU A 17 -9.45 14.29 18.73
CA LEU A 17 -10.70 14.79 19.24
C LEU A 17 -11.19 13.77 20.26
N ALA A 18 -11.05 14.14 21.52
CA ALA A 18 -11.55 13.36 22.65
C ALA A 18 -13.08 13.26 22.57
N GLN A 19 -13.58 12.07 22.32
CA GLN A 19 -14.94 11.67 22.72
C GLN A 19 -14.79 10.64 23.83
N GLU A 20 -15.42 10.91 24.96
CA GLU A 20 -15.58 9.95 26.05
C GLU A 20 -16.29 8.71 25.55
N THR A 21 -15.57 7.61 25.41
CA THR A 21 -16.13 6.29 25.11
C THR A 21 -15.84 5.32 26.23
N GLN A 22 -16.84 4.52 26.57
CA GLN A 22 -16.85 3.45 27.55
C GLN A 22 -15.64 2.49 27.39
N PRO A 23 -15.12 1.88 28.47
CA PRO A 23 -13.97 1.01 28.42
C PRO A 23 -14.28 -0.22 27.58
N GLN A 24 -13.82 -0.25 26.35
CA GLN A 24 -13.91 -1.41 25.47
C GLN A 24 -12.61 -2.22 25.55
N GLN A 25 -12.75 -3.52 25.80
CA GLN A 25 -11.64 -4.45 25.60
C GLN A 25 -11.45 -4.69 24.11
N PHE A 26 -10.32 -4.24 23.55
CA PHE A 26 -9.97 -4.52 22.18
C PHE A 26 -9.04 -5.71 22.09
N SER A 27 -9.42 -6.68 21.27
CA SER A 27 -8.53 -7.74 20.80
C SER A 27 -8.34 -7.55 19.30
N ASN A 28 -7.12 -7.32 18.86
CA ASN A 28 -6.82 -7.30 17.43
C ASN A 28 -6.19 -8.65 16.99
N ARG A 29 -6.05 -8.85 15.67
CA ARG A 29 -5.49 -10.08 15.08
C ARG A 29 -4.05 -10.40 15.53
N TYR A 30 -3.38 -9.48 16.19
CA TYR A 30 -2.05 -9.67 16.76
C TYR A 30 -2.09 -10.14 18.20
N GLY A 31 -3.28 -10.42 18.75
CA GLY A 31 -3.47 -10.91 20.11
C GLY A 31 -3.12 -9.89 21.18
N MET A 32 -3.21 -8.58 20.86
CA MET A 32 -3.02 -7.52 21.84
C MET A 32 -4.31 -7.30 22.61
N LYS A 33 -4.23 -7.36 23.95
CA LYS A 33 -5.31 -6.99 24.86
C LYS A 33 -4.92 -5.70 25.58
N MET A 34 -5.82 -4.74 25.60
CA MET A 34 -5.62 -3.45 26.26
C MET A 34 -6.64 -3.27 27.38
N LYS A 35 -6.22 -2.59 28.44
CA LYS A 35 -7.08 -2.18 29.55
C LYS A 35 -6.97 -0.68 29.71
N GLN A 36 -8.09 -0.01 29.84
CA GLN A 36 -8.11 1.40 30.21
C GLN A 36 -7.80 1.54 31.69
N ASN A 37 -6.88 2.47 32.03
CA ASN A 37 -6.49 2.83 33.37
C ASN A 37 -7.46 3.87 33.95
N GLU A 38 -7.39 4.12 35.26
CA GLU A 38 -8.26 5.10 35.95
C GLU A 38 -7.98 6.54 35.52
N ASP A 39 -6.79 6.83 35.00
CA ASP A 39 -6.40 8.14 34.45
C ASP A 39 -6.82 8.35 33.00
N GLY A 40 -7.57 7.39 32.42
CA GLY A 40 -8.00 7.41 31.02
C GLY A 40 -6.99 6.89 30.03
N SER A 41 -5.75 6.62 30.46
CA SER A 41 -4.71 6.01 29.62
C SER A 41 -4.98 4.52 29.40
N TYR A 42 -4.31 3.92 28.42
CA TYR A 42 -4.44 2.49 28.12
C TYR A 42 -3.16 1.74 28.44
N SER A 43 -3.30 0.62 29.15
CA SER A 43 -2.21 -0.33 29.36
C SER A 43 -2.35 -1.54 28.48
N LEU A 44 -1.24 -1.96 27.87
CA LEU A 44 -1.17 -3.18 27.11
C LEU A 44 -1.08 -4.37 28.08
N LEU A 45 -2.15 -5.19 28.14
CA LEU A 45 -2.19 -6.36 29.01
C LEU A 45 -1.40 -7.55 28.44
N TYR A 46 -1.34 -7.63 27.13
CA TYR A 46 -0.68 -8.74 26.44
C TYR A 46 -0.27 -8.35 25.01
N ALA A 47 1.02 -8.51 24.73
CA ALA A 47 1.55 -8.48 23.37
C ALA A 47 2.63 -9.54 23.24
N LYS A 48 2.39 -10.53 22.42
CA LYS A 48 3.23 -11.73 22.30
C LYS A 48 4.71 -11.47 22.06
N LYS A 49 5.08 -10.37 21.42
CA LYS A 49 6.47 -10.12 21.03
C LYS A 49 6.95 -8.66 21.17
N TYR A 50 6.06 -7.69 21.24
CA TYR A 50 6.41 -6.26 21.09
C TYR A 50 5.89 -5.35 22.22
N ALA A 51 5.43 -5.96 23.33
CA ALA A 51 4.86 -5.22 24.47
C ALA A 51 5.76 -4.13 25.04
N LYS A 52 7.07 -4.22 24.85
CA LYS A 52 8.05 -3.27 25.36
C LYS A 52 8.15 -1.97 24.55
N PHE A 53 7.54 -1.91 23.37
CA PHE A 53 7.81 -0.86 22.37
C PHE A 53 6.56 -0.14 21.87
N ILE A 54 5.39 -0.49 22.37
CA ILE A 54 4.13 0.08 21.89
C ILE A 54 3.52 0.94 22.98
N ASP A 55 3.56 2.24 22.79
CA ASP A 55 2.72 3.16 23.55
C ASP A 55 1.30 3.07 23.00
N VAL A 56 0.43 2.39 23.74
CA VAL A 56 -0.96 2.14 23.33
C VAL A 56 -1.82 3.39 23.29
N ASN A 57 -1.39 4.48 23.95
CA ASN A 57 -2.06 5.77 23.85
C ASN A 57 -1.93 6.41 22.48
N THR A 58 -1.00 5.91 21.65
CA THR A 58 -0.77 6.40 20.29
C THR A 58 -1.42 5.54 19.22
N ILE A 59 -2.13 4.44 19.58
CA ILE A 59 -2.84 3.61 18.60
C ILE A 59 -4.25 4.18 18.40
N PRO A 60 -4.56 4.84 17.27
CA PRO A 60 -5.89 5.37 17.05
C PRO A 60 -6.91 4.25 16.85
N ASP A 61 -8.11 4.46 17.36
CA ASP A 61 -9.30 3.62 17.10
C ASP A 61 -9.62 3.44 15.61
N VAL A 62 -9.09 4.29 14.76
CA VAL A 62 -9.29 4.30 13.32
C VAL A 62 -8.69 3.09 12.59
N MET A 63 -7.75 2.37 13.20
CA MET A 63 -7.14 1.19 12.56
C MET A 63 -8.05 -0.05 12.57
N THR A 64 -9.00 -0.15 13.47
CA THR A 64 -9.89 -1.32 13.61
C THR A 64 -10.91 -1.47 12.47
N PRO A 65 -11.59 -0.42 11.99
CA PRO A 65 -12.48 -0.54 10.85
C PRO A 65 -11.74 -0.82 9.54
N TYR A 66 -10.55 -0.26 9.35
CA TYR A 66 -9.77 -0.41 8.11
C TYR A 66 -9.21 -1.82 7.92
N THR A 67 -8.59 -2.37 8.95
CA THR A 67 -8.08 -3.75 8.91
C THR A 67 -9.20 -4.77 8.81
N TYR A 68 -10.35 -4.48 9.38
CA TYR A 68 -11.51 -5.35 9.32
C TYR A 68 -12.18 -5.36 7.95
N GLN A 69 -12.24 -4.23 7.25
CA GLN A 69 -12.79 -4.15 5.90
C GLN A 69 -11.85 -4.71 4.84
N ALA A 70 -10.54 -4.46 4.93
CA ALA A 70 -9.56 -5.02 4.01
C ALA A 70 -9.54 -6.56 4.04
N ASN A 71 -9.80 -7.16 5.20
CA ASN A 71 -9.92 -8.61 5.34
C ASN A 71 -11.26 -9.19 4.82
N ARG A 72 -12.20 -8.34 4.38
CA ARG A 72 -13.53 -8.76 3.88
C ARG A 72 -13.63 -8.87 2.37
N LEU A 73 -12.59 -8.52 1.62
CA LEU A 73 -12.59 -8.74 0.17
C LEU A 73 -12.68 -10.25 -0.09
N LYS A 74 -13.82 -10.67 -0.59
CA LYS A 74 -14.06 -12.07 -0.96
C LYS A 74 -13.52 -12.27 -2.37
N SER A 75 -12.95 -13.44 -2.64
CA SER A 75 -12.40 -13.75 -3.97
C SER A 75 -13.41 -13.53 -5.11
N LYS A 76 -14.70 -13.72 -4.85
CA LYS A 76 -15.78 -13.43 -5.83
C LYS A 76 -15.83 -11.96 -6.27
N ASP A 77 -15.37 -11.03 -5.41
CA ASP A 77 -15.46 -9.59 -5.67
C ASP A 77 -14.40 -9.10 -6.67
N TYR A 78 -13.41 -9.93 -6.98
CA TYR A 78 -12.32 -9.61 -7.92
C TYR A 78 -11.95 -10.78 -8.86
N LYS A 79 -12.70 -11.87 -8.84
CA LYS A 79 -12.48 -13.00 -9.77
C LYS A 79 -12.71 -12.57 -11.23
N GLY A 80 -11.81 -12.99 -12.10
CA GLY A 80 -11.93 -12.75 -13.54
C GLY A 80 -11.26 -11.47 -14.04
N VAL A 81 -10.57 -10.72 -13.18
CA VAL A 81 -9.74 -9.58 -13.60
C VAL A 81 -8.59 -10.07 -14.48
N ILE A 82 -8.43 -9.44 -15.64
CA ILE A 82 -7.29 -9.69 -16.53
C ILE A 82 -6.04 -9.13 -15.86
N THR A 83 -5.05 -9.98 -15.66
CA THR A 83 -3.77 -9.61 -15.06
C THR A 83 -2.63 -9.95 -16.01
N LYS A 84 -1.69 -9.03 -16.19
CA LYS A 84 -0.51 -9.21 -17.04
C LYS A 84 0.75 -8.82 -16.29
N ASP A 85 1.81 -9.62 -16.46
CA ASP A 85 3.16 -9.26 -16.03
C ASP A 85 3.92 -8.66 -17.21
N ILE A 86 4.57 -7.52 -16.97
CA ILE A 86 5.31 -6.75 -17.98
C ILE A 86 6.68 -6.43 -17.41
N VAL A 87 7.73 -6.81 -18.12
CA VAL A 87 9.10 -6.44 -17.74
C VAL A 87 9.32 -4.98 -18.11
N TYR A 88 9.54 -4.12 -17.12
CA TYR A 88 9.81 -2.71 -17.35
C TYR A 88 11.31 -2.35 -17.26
N LYS A 89 12.08 -3.21 -16.58
CA LYS A 89 13.53 -2.99 -16.41
C LYS A 89 14.27 -4.32 -16.31
N LYS A 90 15.44 -4.39 -16.95
CA LYS A 90 16.32 -5.55 -16.90
C LYS A 90 17.64 -5.18 -16.26
N TYR A 91 18.03 -5.94 -15.27
CA TYR A 91 19.38 -5.98 -14.75
C TYR A 91 20.10 -7.23 -15.30
N LYS A 92 21.39 -7.35 -15.05
CA LYS A 92 22.17 -8.48 -15.56
C LYS A 92 21.63 -9.84 -15.09
N ASP A 93 21.23 -9.92 -13.83
CA ASP A 93 20.91 -11.18 -13.17
C ASP A 93 19.42 -11.31 -12.75
N TYR A 94 18.61 -10.26 -12.99
CA TYR A 94 17.17 -10.26 -12.67
C TYR A 94 16.40 -9.23 -13.49
N GLU A 95 15.10 -9.41 -13.53
CA GLU A 95 14.17 -8.50 -14.18
C GLU A 95 13.21 -7.90 -13.17
N LEU A 96 12.80 -6.66 -13.40
CA LEU A 96 11.76 -6.01 -12.64
C LEU A 96 10.46 -5.94 -13.45
N ILE A 97 9.37 -6.29 -12.82
CA ILE A 97 8.07 -6.43 -13.46
C ILE A 97 7.02 -5.49 -12.89
N LEU A 98 6.14 -5.07 -13.77
CA LEU A 98 4.83 -4.53 -13.43
C LEU A 98 3.82 -5.66 -13.54
N THR A 99 3.04 -5.91 -12.50
CA THR A 99 1.86 -6.74 -12.61
C THR A 99 0.64 -5.83 -12.72
N VAL A 100 0.03 -5.80 -13.89
CA VAL A 100 -1.09 -4.91 -14.22
C VAL A 100 -2.40 -5.68 -14.09
N ASP A 101 -3.27 -5.21 -13.21
CA ASP A 101 -4.65 -5.68 -13.06
C ASP A 101 -5.56 -4.70 -13.82
N PHE A 102 -6.01 -5.07 -15.02
CA PHE A 102 -6.72 -4.18 -15.92
C PHE A 102 -8.16 -3.94 -15.47
N ALA A 103 -8.56 -2.67 -15.47
CA ALA A 103 -9.96 -2.30 -15.39
C ALA A 103 -10.66 -2.58 -16.71
N GLU A 104 -11.89 -3.09 -16.64
CA GLU A 104 -12.76 -3.27 -17.81
C GLU A 104 -13.46 -1.94 -18.11
N THR A 105 -12.85 -1.09 -18.94
CA THR A 105 -13.39 0.22 -19.34
C THR A 105 -13.09 0.50 -20.79
N ASP A 106 -14.02 1.19 -21.48
CA ASP A 106 -13.84 1.63 -22.87
C ASP A 106 -12.90 2.83 -22.98
N ASN A 107 -12.80 3.64 -21.91
CA ASN A 107 -11.95 4.83 -21.85
C ASN A 107 -10.71 4.55 -21.02
N PRO A 108 -9.61 5.30 -21.24
CA PRO A 108 -8.42 5.21 -20.42
C PRO A 108 -8.72 5.33 -18.92
N ALA A 109 -8.43 4.27 -18.16
CA ALA A 109 -8.74 4.17 -16.74
C ALA A 109 -7.81 5.02 -15.87
N PRO A 110 -8.29 5.59 -14.76
CA PRO A 110 -7.39 6.01 -13.69
C PRO A 110 -6.64 4.79 -13.14
N PHE A 111 -5.46 5.01 -12.56
CA PHE A 111 -4.69 3.88 -12.04
C PHE A 111 -4.02 4.15 -10.68
N VAL A 112 -3.70 3.05 -10.01
CA VAL A 112 -2.98 3.05 -8.73
C VAL A 112 -1.67 2.31 -8.89
N VAL A 113 -0.57 2.93 -8.51
CA VAL A 113 0.76 2.32 -8.42
C VAL A 113 0.94 1.75 -7.02
N TYR A 114 1.02 0.42 -6.92
CA TYR A 114 1.18 -0.29 -5.64
C TYR A 114 2.64 -0.63 -5.38
N LEU A 115 3.13 -0.21 -4.22
CA LEU A 115 4.50 -0.45 -3.76
C LEU A 115 4.47 -1.28 -2.47
N HIS A 116 5.03 -2.48 -2.53
CA HIS A 116 5.01 -3.41 -1.40
C HIS A 116 5.95 -3.00 -0.27
N GLY A 117 5.66 -3.46 0.95
CA GLY A 117 6.56 -3.35 2.09
C GLY A 117 7.58 -4.48 2.13
N GLY A 118 8.39 -4.49 3.18
CA GLY A 118 9.38 -5.56 3.41
C GLY A 118 10.76 -5.04 3.77
N GLY A 119 10.89 -3.79 4.23
CA GLY A 119 12.16 -3.21 4.69
C GLY A 119 13.21 -3.09 3.57
N TRP A 120 12.78 -2.91 2.31
CA TRP A 120 13.61 -2.89 1.09
C TRP A 120 14.45 -4.17 0.87
N ALA A 121 14.29 -5.18 1.71
CA ALA A 121 15.08 -6.42 1.66
C ALA A 121 14.26 -7.67 1.29
N ARG A 122 12.94 -7.57 1.28
CA ARG A 122 12.01 -8.67 0.97
C ARG A 122 10.66 -8.14 0.52
N GLY A 123 9.80 -9.04 0.09
CA GLY A 123 8.45 -8.72 -0.41
C GLY A 123 8.37 -8.93 -1.91
N ASN A 124 7.19 -8.75 -2.43
CA ASN A 124 6.90 -8.84 -3.85
C ASN A 124 5.60 -8.10 -4.21
N ASN A 125 5.36 -7.91 -5.48
CA ASN A 125 4.18 -7.25 -6.04
C ASN A 125 2.85 -8.00 -5.84
N GLY A 126 2.86 -9.20 -5.25
CA GLY A 126 1.65 -9.94 -4.87
C GLY A 126 0.91 -9.39 -3.64
N SER A 127 1.57 -8.56 -2.83
CA SER A 127 1.06 -8.12 -1.53
C SER A 127 -0.27 -7.38 -1.58
N SER A 128 -0.53 -6.59 -2.61
CA SER A 128 -1.75 -5.77 -2.80
C SER A 128 -2.73 -6.37 -3.79
N ARG A 129 -2.55 -7.63 -4.19
CA ARG A 129 -3.31 -8.28 -5.26
C ARG A 129 -4.83 -8.15 -5.09
N SER A 130 -5.36 -8.52 -3.94
CA SER A 130 -6.82 -8.53 -3.72
C SER A 130 -7.42 -7.13 -3.82
N LEU A 131 -6.74 -6.11 -3.29
CA LEU A 131 -7.20 -4.73 -3.37
C LEU A 131 -7.10 -4.20 -4.80
N SER A 132 -5.98 -4.44 -5.46
CA SER A 132 -5.73 -4.04 -6.84
C SER A 132 -6.81 -4.61 -7.78
N GLN A 133 -7.02 -5.92 -7.73
CA GLN A 133 -8.04 -6.60 -8.54
C GLN A 133 -9.48 -6.18 -8.18
N TYR A 134 -9.76 -5.92 -6.90
CA TYR A 134 -11.05 -5.39 -6.47
C TYR A 134 -11.32 -4.00 -7.07
N LEU A 135 -10.36 -3.10 -7.01
CA LEU A 135 -10.51 -1.75 -7.59
C LEU A 135 -10.65 -1.80 -9.11
N ALA A 136 -9.90 -2.67 -9.77
CA ALA A 136 -10.01 -2.87 -11.21
C ALA A 136 -11.43 -3.31 -11.60
N LYS A 137 -11.97 -4.32 -10.92
CA LYS A 137 -13.28 -4.89 -11.24
C LYS A 137 -14.45 -4.04 -10.81
N GLN A 138 -14.39 -3.45 -9.61
CA GLN A 138 -15.56 -2.82 -9.00
C GLN A 138 -15.58 -1.30 -9.16
N LYS A 139 -14.44 -0.69 -9.50
CA LYS A 139 -14.30 0.76 -9.55
C LYS A 139 -13.75 1.29 -10.87
N GLY A 140 -13.40 0.41 -11.81
CA GLY A 140 -12.81 0.83 -13.08
C GLY A 140 -11.44 1.51 -12.91
N ILE A 141 -10.67 1.10 -11.91
CA ILE A 141 -9.36 1.67 -11.60
C ILE A 141 -8.30 0.60 -11.85
N THR A 142 -7.46 0.77 -12.86
CA THR A 142 -6.37 -0.15 -13.16
C THR A 142 -5.34 -0.16 -12.03
N GLY A 143 -4.93 -1.35 -11.60
CA GLY A 143 -3.88 -1.51 -10.60
C GLY A 143 -2.55 -1.87 -11.24
N VAL A 144 -1.48 -1.16 -10.88
CA VAL A 144 -0.12 -1.47 -11.33
C VAL A 144 0.73 -1.78 -10.10
N ARG A 145 1.00 -3.06 -9.89
CA ARG A 145 1.80 -3.56 -8.78
C ARG A 145 3.25 -3.68 -9.20
N VAL A 146 4.12 -2.90 -8.60
CA VAL A 146 5.52 -2.72 -9.01
C VAL A 146 6.44 -3.60 -8.18
N SER A 147 7.31 -4.38 -8.84
CA SER A 147 8.53 -4.91 -8.22
C SER A 147 9.65 -3.89 -8.33
N TYR A 148 10.48 -3.82 -7.32
CA TYR A 148 11.67 -2.96 -7.28
C TYR A 148 12.85 -3.75 -6.68
N THR A 149 14.07 -3.33 -6.95
CA THR A 149 15.29 -3.99 -6.46
C THR A 149 15.29 -4.03 -4.93
N LEU A 150 15.53 -5.22 -4.40
CA LEU A 150 15.68 -5.48 -2.97
C LEU A 150 17.17 -5.51 -2.62
N ALA A 151 17.53 -5.06 -1.42
CA ALA A 151 18.92 -4.97 -0.97
C ALA A 151 19.75 -6.25 -1.20
N PRO A 152 19.22 -7.48 -0.97
CA PRO A 152 20.00 -8.70 -1.23
C PRO A 152 20.31 -9.00 -2.70
N GLN A 153 19.64 -8.34 -3.64
CA GLN A 153 19.80 -8.64 -5.06
C GLN A 153 21.07 -8.01 -5.69
N SER A 154 21.59 -6.93 -5.11
CA SER A 154 22.67 -6.19 -5.76
C SER A 154 23.55 -5.36 -4.82
N ASP A 155 23.65 -5.67 -3.53
CA ASP A 155 24.20 -4.75 -2.52
C ASP A 155 23.56 -3.34 -2.59
N ALA A 156 22.33 -3.31 -3.08
CA ALA A 156 21.64 -2.11 -3.44
C ALA A 156 21.23 -1.30 -2.22
N THR A 157 21.51 -0.02 -2.29
CA THR A 157 20.93 0.94 -1.34
C THR A 157 19.48 1.24 -1.69
N VAL A 158 18.74 1.81 -0.76
CA VAL A 158 17.36 2.31 -0.99
C VAL A 158 17.26 3.25 -2.21
N LYS A 159 18.35 3.93 -2.57
CA LYS A 159 18.42 4.77 -3.78
C LYS A 159 18.12 4.00 -5.07
N VAL A 160 18.58 2.75 -5.17
CA VAL A 160 18.29 1.91 -6.34
C VAL A 160 16.78 1.59 -6.38
N SER A 161 16.17 1.22 -5.27
CA SER A 161 14.73 0.99 -5.21
C SER A 161 13.91 2.25 -5.58
N ILE A 162 14.38 3.45 -5.19
CA ILE A 162 13.76 4.72 -5.57
C ILE A 162 13.87 4.92 -7.09
N GLN A 163 15.06 4.71 -7.66
CA GLN A 163 15.28 4.84 -9.11
C GLN A 163 14.38 3.86 -9.88
N ASP A 164 14.23 2.63 -9.40
CA ASP A 164 13.38 1.64 -10.04
C ASP A 164 11.90 2.08 -10.06
N VAL A 165 11.44 2.71 -8.98
CA VAL A 165 10.07 3.25 -8.94
C VAL A 165 9.89 4.39 -9.94
N TRP A 166 10.86 5.27 -10.09
CA TRP A 166 10.82 6.31 -11.13
C TRP A 166 10.81 5.73 -12.53
N ASP A 167 11.65 4.74 -12.79
CA ASP A 167 11.70 4.05 -14.08
C ASP A 167 10.38 3.32 -14.37
N ALA A 168 9.77 2.73 -13.34
CA ALA A 168 8.45 2.11 -13.46
C ALA A 168 7.36 3.13 -13.84
N VAL A 169 7.31 4.27 -13.15
CA VAL A 169 6.33 5.33 -13.46
C VAL A 169 6.56 5.91 -14.85
N LYS A 170 7.80 6.13 -15.22
CA LYS A 170 8.16 6.57 -16.59
C LYS A 170 7.65 5.57 -17.62
N TYR A 171 7.95 4.28 -17.44
CA TYR A 171 7.48 3.21 -18.33
C TYR A 171 5.96 3.19 -18.45
N ILE A 172 5.24 3.25 -17.32
CA ILE A 172 3.78 3.26 -17.29
C ILE A 172 3.22 4.43 -18.11
N ARG A 173 3.77 5.62 -17.96
CA ARG A 173 3.31 6.83 -18.68
C ARG A 173 3.61 6.76 -20.17
N GLU A 174 4.78 6.25 -20.55
CA GLU A 174 5.17 6.07 -21.95
C GLU A 174 4.32 5.02 -22.68
N HIS A 175 3.80 4.01 -21.94
CA HIS A 175 2.95 2.94 -22.48
C HIS A 175 1.46 3.10 -22.10
N ALA A 176 1.04 4.31 -21.73
CA ALA A 176 -0.30 4.56 -21.22
C ALA A 176 -1.42 4.13 -22.20
N ALA A 177 -1.22 4.34 -23.48
CA ALA A 177 -2.17 3.94 -24.52
C ALA A 177 -2.31 2.40 -24.59
N GLU A 178 -1.19 1.67 -24.55
CA GLU A 178 -1.19 0.20 -24.58
C GLU A 178 -1.83 -0.41 -23.32
N LEU A 179 -1.68 0.28 -22.20
CA LEU A 179 -2.22 -0.12 -20.91
C LEU A 179 -3.67 0.35 -20.70
N ASN A 180 -4.24 1.10 -21.64
CA ASN A 180 -5.55 1.74 -21.53
C ASN A 180 -5.73 2.51 -20.22
N ILE A 181 -4.76 3.34 -19.87
CA ILE A 181 -4.76 4.17 -18.67
C ILE A 181 -4.63 5.65 -18.99
N ASN A 182 -5.16 6.49 -18.10
CA ASN A 182 -4.96 7.94 -18.15
C ASN A 182 -3.69 8.31 -17.36
N PRO A 183 -2.60 8.72 -18.04
CA PRO A 183 -1.31 9.01 -17.39
C PRO A 183 -1.35 10.20 -16.44
N GLU A 184 -2.38 11.03 -16.52
CA GLU A 184 -2.55 12.21 -15.65
C GLU A 184 -3.45 11.92 -14.42
N CYS A 185 -4.08 10.73 -14.36
CA CYS A 185 -5.01 10.37 -13.29
C CYS A 185 -4.52 9.13 -12.53
N PHE A 186 -3.60 9.33 -11.59
CA PHE A 186 -3.08 8.24 -10.80
C PHE A 186 -2.71 8.62 -9.36
N CYS A 187 -2.51 7.62 -8.53
CA CYS A 187 -1.97 7.78 -7.19
C CYS A 187 -1.03 6.62 -6.84
N PHE A 188 -0.21 6.83 -5.80
CA PHE A 188 0.61 5.79 -5.21
C PHE A 188 -0.07 5.21 -3.97
N LEU A 189 0.08 3.91 -3.77
CA LEU A 189 -0.30 3.23 -2.55
C LEU A 189 0.85 2.31 -2.11
N GLY A 190 1.38 2.55 -0.93
CA GLY A 190 2.49 1.78 -0.39
C GLY A 190 2.31 1.40 1.07
N THR A 191 2.98 0.34 1.49
CA THR A 191 3.00 -0.10 2.89
C THR A 191 4.43 -0.17 3.41
N SER A 192 4.71 0.34 4.62
CA SER A 192 6.05 0.32 5.22
C SER A 192 7.12 0.89 4.28
N ALA A 193 8.15 0.11 3.89
CA ALA A 193 9.16 0.52 2.90
C ALA A 193 8.54 1.03 1.59
N GLY A 194 7.44 0.41 1.12
CA GLY A 194 6.70 0.88 -0.05
C GLY A 194 6.00 2.22 0.16
N ALA A 195 5.58 2.54 1.38
CA ALA A 195 5.02 3.85 1.70
C ALA A 195 6.09 4.95 1.62
N HIS A 196 7.32 4.67 2.05
CA HIS A 196 8.46 5.57 1.85
C HIS A 196 8.73 5.81 0.37
N LEU A 197 8.79 4.74 -0.43
CA LEU A 197 9.00 4.84 -1.88
C LEU A 197 7.85 5.62 -2.56
N ALA A 198 6.60 5.38 -2.15
CA ALA A 198 5.42 6.10 -2.63
C ALA A 198 5.49 7.61 -2.33
N ALA A 199 5.91 7.97 -1.12
CA ALA A 199 6.06 9.37 -0.73
C ALA A 199 7.15 10.07 -1.54
N VAL A 200 8.32 9.44 -1.70
CA VAL A 200 9.42 9.99 -2.50
C VAL A 200 8.99 10.15 -3.96
N ALA A 201 8.39 9.13 -4.56
CA ALA A 201 7.92 9.21 -5.95
C ALA A 201 6.89 10.33 -6.13
N ALA A 202 5.90 10.44 -5.25
CA ALA A 202 4.86 11.47 -5.34
C ALA A 202 5.38 12.92 -5.20
N MET A 203 6.55 13.11 -4.60
CA MET A 203 7.19 14.42 -4.46
C MET A 203 8.08 14.79 -5.65
N THR A 204 8.43 13.83 -6.51
CA THR A 204 9.49 13.98 -7.51
C THR A 204 9.07 13.63 -8.94
N VAL A 205 7.87 13.11 -9.14
CA VAL A 205 7.27 12.73 -10.44
C VAL A 205 6.31 13.79 -10.97
#